data_60da5876654023737eb933fcd6ebfb77
#
_entry.id   60da5876654023737eb933fcd6ebfb77
#
_cell.length_a   1.000
_cell.length_b   1.000
_cell.length_c   1.000
_cell.angle_alpha   90.00
_cell.angle_beta   90.00
_cell.angle_gamma   90.00
#
_symmetry.space_group_name_H-M   'P 1'
#
loop_
_entity.id
_entity.type
_entity.pdbx_description
1 polymer ?
#
loop_
_entity_poly.entity_id
_entity_poly.type
_entity_poly.pdbx_seq_one_letter_code
_entity_poly.pdbx_strand_id
1 'polypeptide(L)'
;DRREDEEEGGSRSDTIILVHVDPDKDYLSLLSIPRDLRVNIPGHGKNKINYAYSVEGPALTIQTVEQLTGIDINHYLEVDFNAFRDVTDSLGGVYVDVDKRYNQTNPQYELIKLAPGYQLLHGDDALDYVRYRRDLNLDFGRMERQQTFLSAVREQAMGWDLAFKLPGVISALFSNVTTTLTTNDVLELAWWGIRLDGSQLRRVTIVGDARELDGVSYVFVDEEGIAAAVKDFLTPPGAGAASTSTSTAAPASTITTEALPDLGGIEVDVLNANGRAGEAAAAGKWLGALGATVVTVGNAGQTAGQTTVEHPSGLSDEAGKVAEAIGVGSVERNSALERVTVMLGDDFALPAEHALPPGPNTVPSAGGWKTIAQMVPYAVRAPAHLPEGYSFVERMPTEGATYDIKVGGGTKPAFKMVYRLRENGQWTDQYMGIMETTWLDAPAASKGRKVKHEGVTYTIVGSGNKVERVWWEADGVLYWVSNTLFHLLSESELLAVAQSMVYIPPD
;
A
#
# COMPACT_ATOMS: atom_id res chain seq x y z
N ASP A 1 8.18 -11.84 -19.63
CA ASP A 1 6.88 -12.10 -20.29
C ASP A 1 7.15 -12.84 -21.60
N ARG A 2 7.19 -14.17 -21.57
CA ARG A 2 7.15 -14.95 -22.79
C ARG A 2 5.67 -15.18 -23.12
N ARG A 3 5.14 -14.39 -24.04
CA ARG A 3 3.99 -14.85 -24.81
C ARG A 3 4.52 -15.92 -25.75
N GLU A 4 3.86 -17.06 -25.79
CA GLU A 4 4.24 -18.20 -26.65
C GLU A 4 4.28 -17.86 -28.14
N ASP A 5 3.79 -16.67 -28.54
CA ASP A 5 3.63 -16.21 -29.93
C ASP A 5 4.59 -15.09 -30.37
N GLU A 6 5.54 -14.63 -29.54
CA GLU A 6 6.51 -13.59 -29.94
C GLU A 6 7.88 -14.21 -30.31
N GLU A 7 7.98 -14.74 -31.50
CA GLU A 7 9.25 -15.30 -32.06
C GLU A 7 10.34 -14.24 -32.37
N GLU A 8 10.08 -12.91 -32.21
CA GLU A 8 11.06 -11.86 -32.58
C GLU A 8 11.34 -10.77 -31.53
N GLY A 9 10.86 -10.88 -30.32
CA GLY A 9 11.18 -9.90 -29.26
C GLY A 9 11.67 -10.59 -27.99
N GLY A 10 12.96 -10.45 -27.66
CA GLY A 10 13.55 -11.05 -26.46
C GLY A 10 12.68 -10.85 -25.20
N SER A 11 12.69 -11.83 -24.30
CA SER A 11 12.00 -11.79 -23.01
C SER A 11 12.32 -10.47 -22.28
N ARG A 12 11.32 -9.81 -21.67
CA ARG A 12 11.49 -8.57 -20.92
C ARG A 12 11.19 -8.80 -19.44
N SER A 13 11.95 -8.16 -18.58
CA SER A 13 11.63 -8.13 -17.16
C SER A 13 10.45 -7.21 -16.92
N ASP A 14 9.32 -7.76 -16.50
CA ASP A 14 8.11 -6.98 -16.17
C ASP A 14 8.11 -6.47 -14.73
N THR A 15 8.88 -7.09 -13.87
CA THR A 15 9.00 -6.77 -12.45
C THR A 15 10.46 -6.80 -12.05
N ILE A 16 10.94 -5.73 -11.43
CA ILE A 16 12.28 -5.62 -10.85
C ILE A 16 12.11 -5.20 -9.40
N ILE A 17 12.49 -6.07 -8.48
CA ILE A 17 12.46 -5.81 -7.04
C ILE A 17 13.85 -6.05 -6.48
N LEU A 18 14.45 -5.02 -5.88
CA LEU A 18 15.65 -5.16 -5.10
C LEU A 18 15.27 -5.49 -3.65
N VAL A 19 15.90 -6.52 -3.10
CA VAL A 19 15.63 -7.00 -1.74
C VAL A 19 16.88 -6.78 -0.90
N HIS A 20 16.76 -6.07 0.20
CA HIS A 20 17.80 -5.89 1.19
C HIS A 20 17.43 -6.65 2.47
N VAL A 21 18.32 -7.53 2.88
CA VAL A 21 18.20 -8.33 4.10
C VAL A 21 19.32 -7.92 5.06
N ASP A 22 18.97 -7.42 6.23
CA ASP A 22 19.93 -7.07 7.29
C ASP A 22 19.59 -7.89 8.54
N PRO A 23 20.19 -9.08 8.71
CA PRO A 23 19.94 -9.93 9.87
C PRO A 23 20.45 -9.33 11.19
N ASP A 24 21.45 -8.46 11.13
CA ASP A 24 22.04 -7.84 12.33
C ASP A 24 21.12 -6.77 12.93
N LYS A 25 20.37 -6.08 12.07
CA LYS A 25 19.37 -5.08 12.47
C LYS A 25 17.94 -5.60 12.42
N ASP A 26 17.79 -6.85 12.03
CA ASP A 26 16.53 -7.59 12.02
C ASP A 26 15.45 -6.92 11.16
N TYR A 27 15.80 -6.51 9.91
CA TYR A 27 14.85 -5.92 8.96
C TYR A 27 15.04 -6.39 7.51
N LEU A 28 13.94 -6.33 6.76
CA LEU A 28 13.85 -6.60 5.33
C LEU A 28 13.32 -5.35 4.61
N SER A 29 13.98 -4.96 3.53
CA SER A 29 13.47 -3.90 2.67
C SER A 29 13.25 -4.40 1.25
N LEU A 30 12.18 -3.92 0.62
CA LEU A 30 11.84 -4.16 -0.78
C LEU A 30 11.84 -2.82 -1.51
N LEU A 31 12.58 -2.71 -2.63
CA LEU A 31 12.54 -1.57 -3.54
C LEU A 31 12.02 -2.01 -4.90
N SER A 32 10.80 -1.57 -5.24
CA SER A 32 10.22 -1.80 -6.56
C SER A 32 10.70 -0.75 -7.55
N ILE A 33 11.26 -1.20 -8.67
CA ILE A 33 11.79 -0.37 -9.75
C ILE A 33 10.83 -0.47 -10.95
N PRO A 34 10.26 0.65 -11.44
CA PRO A 34 9.39 0.64 -12.60
C PRO A 34 10.12 0.10 -13.83
N ARG A 35 9.57 -0.88 -14.52
CA ARG A 35 10.17 -1.49 -15.72
C ARG A 35 10.39 -0.49 -16.87
N ASP A 36 9.55 0.54 -16.94
CA ASP A 36 9.61 1.60 -17.95
C ASP A 36 10.47 2.80 -17.50
N LEU A 37 11.19 2.69 -16.36
CA LEU A 37 12.12 3.71 -15.89
C LEU A 37 13.21 3.97 -16.92
N ARG A 38 13.36 5.23 -17.30
CA ARG A 38 14.38 5.64 -18.28
C ARG A 38 15.73 5.80 -17.61
N VAL A 39 16.63 4.86 -17.88
CA VAL A 39 17.97 4.78 -17.30
C VAL A 39 19.04 4.72 -18.37
N ASN A 40 20.29 4.97 -17.98
CA ASN A 40 21.44 4.67 -18.83
C ASN A 40 21.82 3.20 -18.66
N ILE A 41 21.72 2.43 -19.74
CA ILE A 41 22.10 1.01 -19.76
C ILE A 41 23.56 0.92 -20.26
N PRO A 42 24.46 0.30 -19.50
CA PRO A 42 25.87 0.16 -19.90
C PRO A 42 26.03 -0.41 -21.32
N GLY A 43 26.76 0.30 -22.17
CA GLY A 43 26.96 -0.09 -23.57
C GLY A 43 25.80 0.17 -24.53
N HIS A 44 24.58 0.51 -24.04
CA HIS A 44 23.37 0.62 -24.85
C HIS A 44 22.67 1.98 -24.75
N GLY A 45 23.22 2.93 -23.96
CA GLY A 45 22.67 4.28 -23.83
C GLY A 45 21.36 4.34 -23.03
N LYS A 46 20.58 5.41 -23.22
CA LYS A 46 19.36 5.66 -22.45
C LYS A 46 18.17 4.90 -23.02
N ASN A 47 17.59 3.99 -22.24
CA ASN A 47 16.40 3.22 -22.61
C ASN A 47 15.57 2.87 -21.34
N LYS A 48 14.44 2.14 -21.50
CA LYS A 48 13.72 1.52 -20.40
C LYS A 48 14.61 0.50 -19.70
N ILE A 49 14.56 0.44 -18.37
CA ILE A 49 15.41 -0.49 -17.61
C ILE A 49 15.16 -1.95 -17.99
N ASN A 50 13.92 -2.33 -18.33
CA ASN A 50 13.59 -3.68 -18.76
C ASN A 50 14.22 -4.09 -20.12
N TYR A 51 14.71 -3.12 -20.91
CA TYR A 51 15.44 -3.39 -22.14
C TYR A 51 16.78 -4.08 -21.87
N ALA A 52 17.42 -3.79 -20.73
CA ALA A 52 18.67 -4.44 -20.33
C ALA A 52 18.54 -5.96 -20.33
N TYR A 53 17.42 -6.47 -19.79
CA TYR A 53 17.16 -7.90 -19.76
C TYR A 53 17.00 -8.51 -21.18
N SER A 54 16.31 -7.81 -22.07
CA SER A 54 16.09 -8.31 -23.45
C SER A 54 17.35 -8.38 -24.30
N VAL A 55 18.41 -7.63 -23.93
CA VAL A 55 19.67 -7.58 -24.68
C VAL A 55 20.68 -8.60 -24.18
N GLU A 56 20.97 -8.61 -22.88
CA GLU A 56 22.02 -9.47 -22.29
C GLU A 56 21.53 -10.19 -21.01
N GLY A 57 20.21 -10.28 -20.81
CA GLY A 57 19.60 -11.02 -19.70
C GLY A 57 19.90 -10.44 -18.31
N PRO A 58 20.00 -11.30 -17.29
CA PRO A 58 20.16 -10.86 -15.90
C PRO A 58 21.46 -10.10 -15.64
N ALA A 59 22.55 -10.45 -16.32
CA ALA A 59 23.86 -9.81 -16.07
C ALA A 59 23.85 -8.29 -16.35
N LEU A 60 23.34 -7.87 -17.51
CA LEU A 60 23.23 -6.45 -17.84
C LEU A 60 22.15 -5.75 -16.99
N THR A 61 21.08 -6.47 -16.62
CA THR A 61 20.07 -5.94 -15.72
C THR A 61 20.65 -5.63 -14.35
N ILE A 62 21.42 -6.55 -13.77
CA ILE A 62 22.12 -6.35 -12.48
C ILE A 62 23.04 -5.14 -12.60
N GLN A 63 23.93 -5.11 -13.58
CA GLN A 63 24.86 -3.98 -13.78
C GLN A 63 24.12 -2.65 -13.93
N THR A 64 22.97 -2.64 -14.61
CA THR A 64 22.14 -1.43 -14.77
C THR A 64 21.53 -0.99 -13.44
N VAL A 65 21.04 -1.92 -12.63
CA VAL A 65 20.46 -1.64 -11.30
C VAL A 65 21.55 -1.16 -10.33
N GLU A 66 22.73 -1.80 -10.33
CA GLU A 66 23.88 -1.36 -9.52
C GLU A 66 24.33 0.07 -9.90
N GLN A 67 24.41 0.37 -11.20
CA GLN A 67 24.72 1.73 -11.66
C GLN A 67 23.65 2.75 -11.26
N LEU A 68 22.37 2.38 -11.27
CA LEU A 68 21.24 3.23 -10.90
C LEU A 68 21.21 3.54 -9.40
N THR A 69 21.44 2.51 -8.58
CA THR A 69 21.22 2.59 -7.12
C THR A 69 22.49 2.80 -6.32
N GLY A 70 23.66 2.50 -6.89
CA GLY A 70 24.94 2.47 -6.18
C GLY A 70 25.06 1.31 -5.19
N ILE A 71 24.20 0.30 -5.29
CA ILE A 71 24.17 -0.86 -4.38
C ILE A 71 24.71 -2.09 -5.11
N ASP A 72 25.69 -2.77 -4.52
CA ASP A 72 26.19 -4.04 -5.03
C ASP A 72 25.16 -5.16 -4.82
N ILE A 73 24.90 -5.95 -5.85
CA ILE A 73 23.93 -7.05 -5.84
C ILE A 73 24.66 -8.38 -5.65
N ASN A 74 24.46 -9.03 -4.50
CA ASN A 74 25.14 -10.27 -4.14
C ASN A 74 24.54 -11.50 -4.85
N HIS A 75 23.22 -11.53 -4.96
CA HIS A 75 22.46 -12.64 -5.52
C HIS A 75 21.31 -12.14 -6.37
N TYR A 76 20.84 -12.97 -7.29
CA TYR A 76 19.61 -12.72 -8.02
C TYR A 76 18.71 -13.96 -8.04
N LEU A 77 17.43 -13.69 -8.24
CA LEU A 77 16.39 -14.69 -8.42
C LEU A 77 15.54 -14.26 -9.62
N GLU A 78 15.46 -15.12 -10.61
CA GLU A 78 14.62 -14.93 -11.78
C GLU A 78 13.46 -15.93 -11.75
N VAL A 79 12.25 -15.40 -11.79
CA VAL A 79 11.00 -16.16 -11.71
C VAL A 79 10.20 -15.90 -12.97
N ASP A 80 9.98 -16.92 -13.80
CA ASP A 80 9.03 -16.85 -14.88
C ASP A 80 7.60 -17.19 -14.39
N PHE A 81 6.62 -17.07 -15.27
CA PHE A 81 5.23 -17.32 -14.91
C PHE A 81 4.94 -18.76 -14.49
N ASN A 82 5.61 -19.73 -15.11
CA ASN A 82 5.45 -21.14 -14.76
C ASN A 82 6.04 -21.40 -13.37
N ALA A 83 7.27 -20.89 -13.14
CA ALA A 83 7.91 -20.96 -11.83
C ALA A 83 7.05 -20.29 -10.73
N PHE A 84 6.45 -19.14 -11.02
CA PHE A 84 5.57 -18.48 -10.08
C PHE A 84 4.35 -19.34 -9.71
N ARG A 85 3.70 -19.95 -10.73
CA ARG A 85 2.56 -20.87 -10.51
C ARG A 85 2.98 -22.07 -9.67
N ASP A 86 4.06 -22.73 -10.06
CA ASP A 86 4.53 -23.95 -9.40
C ASP A 86 4.95 -23.71 -7.95
N VAL A 87 5.64 -22.61 -7.68
CA VAL A 87 6.00 -22.22 -6.31
C VAL A 87 4.75 -21.91 -5.48
N THR A 88 3.79 -21.15 -6.04
CA THR A 88 2.53 -20.83 -5.36
C THR A 88 1.73 -22.10 -5.04
N ASP A 89 1.64 -23.03 -5.99
CA ASP A 89 0.92 -24.29 -5.81
C ASP A 89 1.64 -25.22 -4.82
N SER A 90 2.97 -25.22 -4.80
CA SER A 90 3.76 -25.96 -3.80
C SER A 90 3.55 -25.47 -2.37
N LEU A 91 3.25 -24.16 -2.19
CA LEU A 91 2.79 -23.61 -0.93
C LEU A 91 1.37 -24.07 -0.54
N GLY A 92 0.62 -24.65 -1.49
CA GLY A 92 -0.79 -25.00 -1.38
C GLY A 92 -1.70 -23.81 -1.63
N GLY A 93 -1.24 -22.80 -2.37
CA GLY A 93 -1.88 -21.52 -2.60
C GLY A 93 -1.54 -20.48 -1.53
N VAL A 94 -1.92 -19.24 -1.78
CA VAL A 94 -1.71 -18.10 -0.87
C VAL A 94 -3.04 -17.43 -0.56
N TYR A 95 -3.34 -17.21 0.71
CA TYR A 95 -4.52 -16.45 1.13
C TYR A 95 -4.27 -14.96 0.93
N VAL A 96 -5.05 -14.35 0.06
CA VAL A 96 -4.98 -12.92 -0.25
C VAL A 96 -6.31 -12.25 0.04
N ASP A 97 -6.27 -11.08 0.68
CA ASP A 97 -7.45 -10.23 0.83
C ASP A 97 -7.61 -9.38 -0.44
N VAL A 98 -8.30 -9.95 -1.43
CA VAL A 98 -8.56 -9.29 -2.72
C VAL A 98 -9.45 -8.09 -2.48
N ASP A 99 -8.93 -6.90 -2.75
CA ASP A 99 -9.52 -5.59 -2.39
C ASP A 99 -10.78 -5.25 -3.20
N LYS A 100 -10.78 -5.57 -4.48
CA LYS A 100 -11.86 -5.28 -5.44
C LYS A 100 -12.07 -6.42 -6.42
N ARG A 101 -13.07 -6.29 -7.29
CA ARG A 101 -13.24 -7.20 -8.43
C ARG A 101 -12.22 -6.90 -9.53
N TYR A 102 -11.46 -7.91 -9.92
CA TYR A 102 -10.57 -7.88 -11.08
C TYR A 102 -11.22 -8.63 -12.23
N ASN A 103 -11.55 -7.92 -13.29
CA ASN A 103 -12.23 -8.48 -14.46
C ASN A 103 -11.53 -8.04 -15.75
N GLN A 104 -10.99 -9.00 -16.49
CA GLN A 104 -10.45 -8.82 -17.82
C GLN A 104 -11.12 -9.81 -18.75
N THR A 105 -11.94 -9.30 -19.67
CA THR A 105 -12.76 -10.10 -20.60
C THR A 105 -12.37 -9.93 -22.05
N ASN A 106 -11.36 -9.10 -22.38
CA ASN A 106 -10.91 -8.95 -23.76
C ASN A 106 -10.13 -10.21 -24.20
N PRO A 107 -10.60 -10.91 -25.26
CA PRO A 107 -9.98 -12.14 -25.74
C PRO A 107 -8.53 -12.03 -26.23
N GLN A 108 -8.04 -10.80 -26.49
CA GLN A 108 -6.65 -10.53 -26.86
C GLN A 108 -5.68 -10.61 -25.65
N TYR A 109 -6.22 -10.73 -24.44
CA TYR A 109 -5.48 -10.83 -23.20
C TYR A 109 -6.00 -12.02 -22.40
N GLU A 110 -5.21 -12.50 -21.49
CA GLU A 110 -5.63 -13.53 -20.55
C GLU A 110 -6.88 -13.13 -19.78
N LEU A 111 -7.86 -14.02 -19.64
CA LEU A 111 -9.10 -13.75 -18.95
C LEU A 111 -8.88 -13.76 -17.45
N ILE A 112 -9.11 -12.63 -16.79
CA ILE A 112 -8.99 -12.50 -15.34
C ILE A 112 -10.38 -12.33 -14.73
N LYS A 113 -10.72 -13.15 -13.73
CA LYS A 113 -11.98 -13.08 -13.00
C LYS A 113 -11.77 -13.36 -11.51
N LEU A 114 -11.32 -12.35 -10.78
CA LEU A 114 -11.19 -12.45 -9.33
C LEU A 114 -12.27 -11.59 -8.65
N ALA A 115 -13.01 -12.19 -7.73
CA ALA A 115 -13.94 -11.48 -6.87
C ALA A 115 -13.21 -10.86 -5.68
N PRO A 116 -13.73 -9.79 -5.05
CA PRO A 116 -13.19 -9.32 -3.77
C PRO A 116 -13.43 -10.36 -2.68
N GLY A 117 -12.57 -10.38 -1.66
CA GLY A 117 -12.69 -11.27 -0.53
C GLY A 117 -11.37 -11.92 -0.13
N TYR A 118 -11.34 -12.47 1.09
CA TYR A 118 -10.19 -13.24 1.56
C TYR A 118 -10.28 -14.66 1.01
N GLN A 119 -9.39 -15.01 0.11
CA GLN A 119 -9.50 -16.26 -0.63
C GLN A 119 -8.12 -16.88 -0.90
N LEU A 120 -8.12 -18.21 -1.02
CA LEU A 120 -6.91 -18.96 -1.38
C LEU A 120 -6.69 -18.86 -2.90
N LEU A 121 -5.65 -18.16 -3.30
CA LEU A 121 -5.24 -18.06 -4.69
C LEU A 121 -4.21 -19.15 -5.00
N HIS A 122 -4.52 -19.99 -5.95
CA HIS A 122 -3.59 -20.95 -6.56
C HIS A 122 -2.79 -20.28 -7.67
N GLY A 123 -1.85 -21.01 -8.27
CA GLY A 123 -0.88 -20.47 -9.20
C GLY A 123 -1.44 -19.54 -10.27
N ASP A 124 -2.51 -19.95 -10.97
CA ASP A 124 -3.14 -19.14 -12.02
C ASP A 124 -3.83 -17.89 -11.45
N ASP A 125 -4.69 -18.06 -10.43
CA ASP A 125 -5.39 -16.93 -9.80
C ASP A 125 -4.42 -15.94 -9.15
N ALA A 126 -3.35 -16.45 -8.53
CA ALA A 126 -2.30 -15.63 -7.95
C ALA A 126 -1.54 -14.83 -9.02
N LEU A 127 -1.23 -15.48 -10.15
CA LEU A 127 -0.58 -14.82 -11.29
C LEU A 127 -1.47 -13.74 -11.88
N ASP A 128 -2.75 -14.02 -12.02
CA ASP A 128 -3.76 -13.06 -12.48
C ASP A 128 -3.81 -11.82 -11.57
N TYR A 129 -3.81 -12.03 -10.25
CA TYR A 129 -3.81 -10.95 -9.27
C TYR A 129 -2.57 -10.05 -9.39
N VAL A 130 -1.36 -10.63 -9.45
CA VAL A 130 -0.11 -9.86 -9.49
C VAL A 130 0.19 -9.24 -10.86
N ARG A 131 -0.48 -9.68 -11.93
CA ARG A 131 -0.28 -9.18 -13.31
C ARG A 131 -1.32 -8.17 -13.76
N TYR A 132 -2.45 -8.05 -13.10
CA TYR A 132 -3.53 -7.15 -13.52
C TYR A 132 -3.05 -5.71 -13.68
N ARG A 133 -3.45 -5.02 -14.78
CA ARG A 133 -2.93 -3.70 -15.19
C ARG A 133 -4.00 -2.72 -15.67
N ARG A 134 -5.28 -3.01 -15.44
CA ARG A 134 -6.37 -2.14 -15.89
C ARG A 134 -6.89 -1.20 -14.81
N ASP A 135 -6.05 -0.90 -13.84
CA ASP A 135 -6.30 0.12 -12.84
C ASP A 135 -6.06 1.51 -13.42
N LEU A 136 -6.69 2.52 -12.85
CA LEU A 136 -6.39 3.93 -13.16
C LEU A 136 -4.91 4.26 -12.90
N ASN A 137 -4.27 3.53 -11.99
CA ASN A 137 -2.87 3.70 -11.59
C ASN A 137 -1.89 2.77 -12.35
N LEU A 138 -2.36 2.07 -13.38
CA LEU A 138 -1.54 1.25 -14.31
C LEU A 138 -0.48 0.37 -13.61
N ASP A 139 0.81 0.65 -13.85
CA ASP A 139 1.93 -0.15 -13.32
C ASP A 139 2.15 0.00 -11.81
N PHE A 140 1.80 1.13 -11.21
CA PHE A 140 1.93 1.32 -9.76
C PHE A 140 0.96 0.41 -9.00
N GLY A 141 -0.29 0.28 -9.44
CA GLY A 141 -1.25 -0.67 -8.87
C GLY A 141 -0.74 -2.12 -8.94
N ARG A 142 -0.06 -2.48 -10.03
CA ARG A 142 0.57 -3.80 -10.16
C ARG A 142 1.70 -4.00 -9.13
N MET A 143 2.59 -3.04 -8.96
CA MET A 143 3.69 -3.13 -8.00
C MET A 143 3.19 -3.28 -6.56
N GLU A 144 2.15 -2.54 -6.18
CA GLU A 144 1.54 -2.67 -4.84
C GLU A 144 0.89 -4.05 -4.63
N ARG A 145 0.21 -4.62 -5.65
CA ARG A 145 -0.33 -6.00 -5.55
C ARG A 145 0.77 -7.05 -5.42
N GLN A 146 1.88 -6.88 -6.11
CA GLN A 146 3.04 -7.77 -5.96
C GLN A 146 3.60 -7.73 -4.54
N GLN A 147 3.74 -6.54 -3.96
CA GLN A 147 4.18 -6.39 -2.58
C GLN A 147 3.15 -6.95 -1.58
N THR A 148 1.84 -6.73 -1.83
CA THR A 148 0.75 -7.31 -1.03
C THR A 148 0.78 -8.83 -1.07
N PHE A 149 1.00 -9.42 -2.25
CA PHE A 149 1.13 -10.87 -2.40
C PHE A 149 2.33 -11.43 -1.63
N LEU A 150 3.49 -10.79 -1.72
CA LEU A 150 4.69 -11.21 -0.95
C LEU A 150 4.45 -11.13 0.56
N SER A 151 3.71 -10.12 1.03
CA SER A 151 3.32 -10.02 2.44
C SER A 151 2.36 -11.12 2.85
N ALA A 152 1.39 -11.46 2.00
CA ALA A 152 0.46 -12.56 2.24
C ALA A 152 1.18 -13.91 2.31
N VAL A 153 2.17 -14.16 1.42
CA VAL A 153 3.05 -15.34 1.50
C VAL A 153 3.75 -15.42 2.85
N ARG A 154 4.34 -14.31 3.30
CA ARG A 154 5.03 -14.26 4.59
C ARG A 154 4.08 -14.49 5.77
N GLU A 155 2.91 -13.85 5.81
CA GLU A 155 1.91 -14.04 6.86
C GLU A 155 1.48 -15.50 6.98
N GLN A 156 1.24 -16.13 5.85
CA GLN A 156 0.87 -17.54 5.79
C GLN A 156 2.00 -18.45 6.25
N ALA A 157 3.25 -18.14 5.89
CA ALA A 157 4.42 -18.88 6.31
C ALA A 157 4.61 -18.87 7.84
N MET A 158 4.20 -17.80 8.52
CA MET A 158 4.28 -17.71 9.99
C MET A 158 3.23 -18.56 10.73
N GLY A 159 2.11 -18.89 10.09
CA GLY A 159 0.97 -19.56 10.72
C GLY A 159 0.91 -21.08 10.58
N TRP A 160 1.77 -21.70 9.76
CA TRP A 160 1.61 -23.10 9.37
C TRP A 160 2.79 -24.00 9.70
N ASP A 161 2.52 -25.34 9.59
CA ASP A 161 3.52 -26.42 9.56
C ASP A 161 4.45 -26.28 8.33
N LEU A 162 5.05 -25.11 8.18
CA LEU A 162 5.95 -24.79 7.06
C LEU A 162 7.08 -25.81 6.97
N ALA A 163 7.57 -26.34 8.09
CA ALA A 163 8.59 -27.38 8.11
C ALA A 163 8.23 -28.60 7.25
N PHE A 164 6.94 -28.93 7.12
CA PHE A 164 6.49 -30.04 6.29
C PHE A 164 6.37 -29.67 4.80
N LYS A 165 6.17 -28.40 4.48
CA LYS A 165 6.03 -27.90 3.10
C LYS A 165 7.35 -27.44 2.49
N LEU A 166 8.32 -27.02 3.30
CA LEU A 166 9.63 -26.53 2.86
C LEU A 166 10.32 -27.40 1.80
N PRO A 167 10.38 -28.75 1.92
CA PRO A 167 11.04 -29.55 0.88
C PRO A 167 10.40 -29.44 -0.50
N GLY A 168 9.05 -29.37 -0.56
CA GLY A 168 8.32 -29.18 -1.81
C GLY A 168 8.54 -27.80 -2.42
N VAL A 169 8.47 -26.75 -1.60
CA VAL A 169 8.72 -25.36 -2.02
C VAL A 169 10.15 -25.19 -2.53
N ILE A 170 11.14 -25.72 -1.81
CA ILE A 170 12.55 -25.68 -2.23
C ILE A 170 12.75 -26.43 -3.55
N SER A 171 12.16 -27.62 -3.69
CA SER A 171 12.23 -28.38 -4.93
C SER A 171 11.62 -27.61 -6.10
N ALA A 172 10.43 -27.03 -5.92
CA ALA A 172 9.77 -26.22 -6.94
C ALA A 172 10.60 -24.97 -7.31
N LEU A 173 11.17 -24.30 -6.29
CA LEU A 173 12.03 -23.14 -6.50
C LEU A 173 13.24 -23.50 -7.38
N PHE A 174 14.02 -24.50 -7.01
CA PHE A 174 15.24 -24.87 -7.74
C PHE A 174 15.00 -25.59 -9.07
N SER A 175 13.79 -26.11 -9.30
CA SER A 175 13.43 -26.74 -10.58
C SER A 175 13.00 -25.76 -11.66
N ASN A 176 12.43 -24.60 -11.25
CA ASN A 176 11.75 -23.68 -12.15
C ASN A 176 12.25 -22.24 -12.07
N VAL A 177 13.23 -21.96 -11.21
CA VAL A 177 13.76 -20.61 -10.94
C VAL A 177 15.26 -20.57 -11.22
N THR A 178 15.71 -19.51 -11.91
CA THR A 178 17.14 -19.25 -12.10
C THR A 178 17.65 -18.37 -10.98
N THR A 179 18.65 -18.85 -10.23
CA THR A 179 19.20 -18.10 -9.09
C THR A 179 20.67 -18.44 -8.82
N THR A 180 21.37 -17.49 -8.20
CA THR A 180 22.71 -17.72 -7.64
C THR A 180 22.69 -18.12 -6.16
N LEU A 181 21.50 -18.14 -5.52
CA LEU A 181 21.34 -18.62 -4.14
C LEU A 181 21.56 -20.13 -4.07
N THR A 182 22.24 -20.59 -3.03
CA THR A 182 22.31 -22.01 -2.71
C THR A 182 21.08 -22.47 -1.92
N THR A 183 20.86 -23.78 -1.82
CA THR A 183 19.79 -24.32 -0.98
C THR A 183 19.91 -23.87 0.49
N ASN A 184 21.14 -23.74 1.01
CA ASN A 184 21.36 -23.25 2.37
C ASN A 184 20.97 -21.79 2.50
N ASP A 185 21.34 -20.94 1.54
CA ASP A 185 20.96 -19.51 1.55
C ASP A 185 19.43 -19.35 1.59
N VAL A 186 18.72 -20.13 0.76
CA VAL A 186 17.24 -20.11 0.73
C VAL A 186 16.65 -20.58 2.06
N LEU A 187 17.21 -21.63 2.67
CA LEU A 187 16.76 -22.10 3.98
C LEU A 187 17.00 -21.08 5.09
N GLU A 188 18.18 -20.47 5.12
CA GLU A 188 18.54 -19.45 6.12
C GLU A 188 17.65 -18.22 5.96
N LEU A 189 17.47 -17.72 4.73
CA LEU A 189 16.59 -16.58 4.44
C LEU A 189 15.12 -16.88 4.78
N ALA A 190 14.63 -18.07 4.44
CA ALA A 190 13.27 -18.47 4.78
C ALA A 190 13.07 -18.56 6.29
N TRP A 191 14.01 -19.19 6.99
CA TRP A 191 13.95 -19.34 8.45
C TRP A 191 14.07 -18.02 9.21
N TRP A 192 14.90 -17.11 8.72
CA TRP A 192 15.00 -15.76 9.24
C TRP A 192 13.75 -14.93 8.92
N GLY A 193 13.29 -14.93 7.66
CA GLY A 193 12.14 -14.14 7.21
C GLY A 193 10.82 -14.50 7.91
N ILE A 194 10.63 -15.78 8.28
CA ILE A 194 9.46 -16.24 9.06
C ILE A 194 9.44 -15.60 10.45
N ARG A 195 10.61 -15.37 11.06
CA ARG A 195 10.72 -14.82 12.41
C ARG A 195 10.64 -13.30 12.44
N LEU A 196 10.88 -12.67 11.30
CA LEU A 196 10.87 -11.22 11.18
C LEU A 196 9.49 -10.66 11.55
N ASP A 197 9.44 -9.67 12.43
CA ASP A 197 8.18 -8.96 12.73
C ASP A 197 7.71 -8.15 11.52
N GLY A 198 6.39 -8.03 11.32
CA GLY A 198 5.82 -7.25 10.20
C GLY A 198 6.20 -5.79 10.21
N SER A 199 6.44 -5.23 11.40
CA SER A 199 6.93 -3.86 11.57
C SER A 199 8.36 -3.65 11.06
N GLN A 200 9.11 -4.74 10.86
CA GLN A 200 10.49 -4.72 10.34
C GLN A 200 10.55 -4.90 8.82
N LEU A 201 9.41 -5.00 8.15
CA LEU A 201 9.33 -5.03 6.70
C LEU A 201 9.14 -3.60 6.16
N ARG A 202 10.08 -3.14 5.34
CA ARG A 202 10.00 -1.85 4.65
C ARG A 202 9.70 -2.06 3.17
N ARG A 203 8.78 -1.27 2.63
CA ARG A 203 8.42 -1.29 1.22
C ARG A 203 8.64 0.10 0.62
N VAL A 204 9.44 0.17 -0.42
CA VAL A 204 9.76 1.38 -1.14
C VAL A 204 9.46 1.17 -2.62
N THR A 205 8.93 2.17 -3.28
CA THR A 205 8.69 2.15 -4.72
C THR A 205 9.32 3.40 -5.31
N ILE A 206 10.11 3.26 -6.37
CA ILE A 206 10.59 4.41 -7.13
C ILE A 206 9.39 4.98 -7.90
N VAL A 207 8.95 6.17 -7.50
CA VAL A 207 7.83 6.88 -8.12
C VAL A 207 8.38 7.92 -9.09
N GLY A 208 7.80 8.02 -10.28
CA GLY A 208 8.22 8.99 -11.28
C GLY A 208 7.08 9.40 -12.21
N ASP A 209 7.36 10.38 -13.06
CA ASP A 209 6.40 10.92 -14.02
C ASP A 209 6.39 10.08 -15.29
N ALA A 210 5.21 9.59 -15.67
CA ALA A 210 5.04 8.96 -16.98
C ALA A 210 4.98 10.04 -18.06
N ARG A 211 5.92 10.00 -19.02
CA ARG A 211 5.98 10.94 -20.16
C ARG A 211 6.29 10.18 -21.43
N GLU A 212 5.77 10.70 -22.53
CA GLU A 212 6.06 10.19 -23.87
C GLU A 212 7.29 10.91 -24.45
N LEU A 213 8.21 10.14 -24.99
CA LEU A 213 9.38 10.65 -25.73
C LEU A 213 9.50 9.86 -27.04
N ASP A 214 9.44 10.54 -28.17
CA ASP A 214 9.53 9.95 -29.51
C ASP A 214 8.53 8.80 -29.74
N GLY A 215 7.28 8.95 -29.25
CA GLY A 215 6.22 7.95 -29.36
C GLY A 215 6.34 6.77 -28.40
N VAL A 216 7.28 6.81 -27.46
CA VAL A 216 7.50 5.76 -26.45
C VAL A 216 7.24 6.32 -25.05
N SER A 217 6.36 5.66 -24.28
CA SER A 217 6.10 6.04 -22.89
C SER A 217 7.22 5.58 -21.97
N TYR A 218 7.79 6.49 -21.19
CA TYR A 218 8.81 6.24 -20.17
C TYR A 218 8.36 6.75 -18.81
N VAL A 219 8.94 6.20 -17.75
CA VAL A 219 8.90 6.78 -16.40
C VAL A 219 10.20 7.56 -16.19
N PHE A 220 10.09 8.82 -15.76
CA PHE A 220 11.22 9.70 -15.47
C PHE A 220 11.30 9.93 -13.96
N VAL A 221 12.49 9.77 -13.44
CA VAL A 221 12.84 10.10 -12.04
C VAL A 221 14.17 10.82 -12.10
N ASP A 222 14.32 11.89 -11.34
CA ASP A 222 15.59 12.58 -11.21
C ASP A 222 16.56 11.83 -10.28
N GLU A 223 17.81 12.24 -10.26
CA GLU A 223 18.85 11.61 -9.44
C GLU A 223 18.54 11.75 -7.94
N GLU A 224 17.89 12.82 -7.52
CA GLU A 224 17.52 13.09 -6.14
C GLU A 224 16.40 12.15 -5.68
N GLY A 225 15.37 11.94 -6.50
CA GLY A 225 14.29 10.98 -6.22
C GLY A 225 14.80 9.54 -6.14
N ILE A 226 15.76 9.16 -7.00
CA ILE A 226 16.40 7.84 -6.90
C ILE A 226 17.22 7.73 -5.62
N ALA A 227 18.04 8.75 -5.29
CA ALA A 227 18.85 8.77 -4.07
C ALA A 227 17.98 8.72 -2.80
N ALA A 228 16.84 9.43 -2.79
CA ALA A 228 15.88 9.41 -1.71
C ALA A 228 15.25 8.01 -1.54
N ALA A 229 14.84 7.36 -2.63
CA ALA A 229 14.29 6.01 -2.59
C ALA A 229 15.33 4.98 -2.10
N VAL A 230 16.58 5.08 -2.55
CA VAL A 230 17.68 4.22 -2.11
C VAL A 230 17.99 4.45 -0.63
N LYS A 231 18.05 5.71 -0.18
CA LYS A 231 18.24 6.03 1.24
C LYS A 231 17.10 5.44 2.09
N ASP A 232 15.87 5.59 1.64
CA ASP A 232 14.71 5.03 2.33
C ASP A 232 14.77 3.50 2.40
N PHE A 233 15.13 2.86 1.29
CA PHE A 233 15.31 1.41 1.18
C PHE A 233 16.39 0.85 2.14
N LEU A 234 17.49 1.56 2.34
CA LEU A 234 18.58 1.16 3.22
C LEU A 234 18.38 1.59 4.69
N THR A 235 17.31 2.32 4.99
CA THR A 235 17.03 2.80 6.35
C THR A 235 16.17 1.77 7.09
N PRO A 236 16.61 1.24 8.25
CA PRO A 236 15.81 0.33 9.06
C PRO A 236 14.46 0.95 9.45
N PRO A 237 13.36 0.19 9.49
CA PRO A 237 12.09 0.65 10.03
C PRO A 237 12.26 1.21 11.44
N GLY A 238 11.69 2.38 11.73
CA GLY A 238 11.84 3.05 13.03
C GLY A 238 13.11 3.88 13.22
N ALA A 239 14.13 3.75 12.38
CA ALA A 239 15.35 4.56 12.48
C ALA A 239 15.15 6.03 12.03
N GLY A 240 14.07 6.33 11.32
CA GLY A 240 13.69 7.70 10.95
C GLY A 240 13.13 8.54 12.12
N ALA A 241 12.85 7.92 13.27
CA ALA A 241 12.43 8.64 14.49
C ALA A 241 13.60 9.15 15.34
N ALA A 242 14.85 8.81 14.97
CA ALA A 242 16.06 9.23 15.67
C ALA A 242 16.96 10.12 14.83
N SER A 243 16.40 11.02 14.04
CA SER A 243 17.16 12.17 13.54
C SER A 243 17.29 13.13 14.73
N THR A 244 18.46 13.11 15.33
CA THR A 244 18.96 14.07 16.31
C THR A 244 18.66 15.51 15.87
N SER A 245 17.49 16.00 16.25
CA SER A 245 17.34 17.40 16.58
C SER A 245 17.73 17.55 18.05
N THR A 246 18.95 18.01 18.28
CA THR A 246 19.31 18.67 19.53
C THR A 246 18.46 19.95 19.59
N SER A 247 17.20 19.79 19.91
CA SER A 247 16.33 20.87 20.28
C SER A 247 16.46 21.01 21.78
N THR A 248 17.13 22.09 22.16
CA THR A 248 17.02 22.68 23.48
C THR A 248 15.57 22.68 23.90
N ALA A 249 15.23 21.97 24.96
CA ALA A 249 13.89 21.91 25.51
C ALA A 249 13.37 23.32 25.76
N ALA A 250 12.43 23.76 24.95
CA ALA A 250 11.52 24.82 25.32
C ALA A 250 10.44 24.21 26.22
N PRO A 251 9.98 24.93 27.24
CA PRO A 251 9.10 24.39 28.27
C PRO A 251 7.76 23.98 27.64
N ALA A 252 7.23 22.85 28.09
CA ALA A 252 5.90 22.37 27.77
C ALA A 252 4.87 23.51 27.89
N SER A 253 4.45 24.01 26.76
CA SER A 253 3.27 24.90 26.72
C SER A 253 2.04 24.01 26.89
N THR A 254 1.33 24.29 27.97
CA THR A 254 -0.03 23.79 28.23
C THR A 254 -0.88 24.18 27.01
N ILE A 255 -1.25 23.21 26.16
CA ILE A 255 -2.12 23.45 25.03
C ILE A 255 -3.52 23.67 25.57
N THR A 256 -3.92 24.94 25.63
CA THR A 256 -5.31 25.34 25.70
C THR A 256 -6.01 24.86 24.43
N THR A 257 -7.15 24.24 24.58
CA THR A 257 -8.06 23.81 23.50
C THR A 257 -8.57 25.06 22.77
N GLU A 258 -7.78 25.64 21.87
CA GLU A 258 -8.24 26.62 20.91
C GLU A 258 -8.89 25.88 19.73
N ALA A 259 -10.05 26.37 19.32
CA ALA A 259 -10.77 25.83 18.17
C ALA A 259 -9.90 25.96 16.92
N LEU A 260 -9.80 24.91 16.15
CA LEU A 260 -9.08 24.92 14.85
C LEU A 260 -9.62 26.03 13.95
N PRO A 261 -8.75 26.68 13.15
CA PRO A 261 -9.17 27.77 12.28
C PRO A 261 -10.17 27.28 11.23
N ASP A 262 -11.22 28.06 10.98
CA ASP A 262 -12.12 27.85 9.85
C ASP A 262 -11.43 28.36 8.57
N LEU A 263 -11.24 27.44 7.61
CA LEU A 263 -10.61 27.72 6.33
C LEU A 263 -11.63 27.93 5.19
N GLY A 264 -12.91 28.15 5.54
CA GLY A 264 -13.97 28.36 4.56
C GLY A 264 -13.67 29.50 3.59
N GLY A 265 -13.72 29.23 2.29
CA GLY A 265 -13.44 30.18 1.22
C GLY A 265 -11.98 30.38 0.86
N ILE A 266 -11.04 29.67 1.49
CA ILE A 266 -9.61 29.72 1.14
C ILE A 266 -9.32 28.65 0.10
N GLU A 267 -8.77 29.05 -1.06
CA GLU A 267 -8.25 28.14 -2.07
C GLU A 267 -6.78 27.79 -1.78
N VAL A 268 -6.45 26.49 -1.76
CA VAL A 268 -5.12 26.00 -1.39
C VAL A 268 -4.61 24.97 -2.41
N ASP A 269 -3.36 25.14 -2.83
CA ASP A 269 -2.57 24.11 -3.48
C ASP A 269 -1.69 23.40 -2.45
N VAL A 270 -1.60 22.08 -2.49
CA VAL A 270 -0.78 21.29 -1.56
C VAL A 270 0.24 20.47 -2.34
N LEU A 271 1.51 20.78 -2.15
CA LEU A 271 2.61 20.19 -2.88
C LEU A 271 3.54 19.43 -1.94
N ASN A 272 3.81 18.19 -2.26
CA ASN A 272 4.76 17.35 -1.55
C ASN A 272 6.19 17.71 -1.97
N ALA A 273 6.98 18.22 -1.04
CA ALA A 273 8.40 18.55 -1.21
C ALA A 273 9.33 17.68 -0.33
N ASN A 274 8.81 16.62 0.32
CA ASN A 274 9.60 15.70 1.14
C ASN A 274 9.72 14.29 0.51
N GLY A 275 9.13 14.09 -0.67
CA GLY A 275 9.18 12.81 -1.39
C GLY A 275 8.38 11.66 -0.76
N ARG A 276 7.65 11.89 0.36
CA ARG A 276 6.84 10.86 1.00
C ARG A 276 5.50 10.73 0.29
N ALA A 277 5.27 9.57 -0.33
CA ALA A 277 4.05 9.34 -1.08
C ALA A 277 2.78 9.51 -0.22
N GLY A 278 1.79 10.24 -0.74
CA GLY A 278 0.48 10.41 -0.09
C GLY A 278 0.36 11.56 0.91
N GLU A 279 1.46 12.19 1.36
CA GLU A 279 1.39 13.27 2.36
C GLU A 279 0.67 14.52 1.86
N ALA A 280 0.87 14.91 0.60
CA ALA A 280 0.11 16.03 0.04
C ALA A 280 -1.39 15.74 -0.04
N ALA A 281 -1.78 14.51 -0.35
CA ALA A 281 -3.17 14.10 -0.35
C ALA A 281 -3.76 14.09 1.08
N ALA A 282 -3.00 13.62 2.05
CA ALA A 282 -3.42 13.61 3.45
C ALA A 282 -3.55 15.04 4.02
N ALA A 283 -2.59 15.93 3.73
CA ALA A 283 -2.65 17.34 4.14
C ALA A 283 -3.78 18.09 3.42
N GLY A 284 -3.99 17.84 2.12
CA GLY A 284 -5.10 18.41 1.38
C GLY A 284 -6.46 17.98 1.95
N LYS A 285 -6.60 16.71 2.32
CA LYS A 285 -7.80 16.18 2.96
C LYS A 285 -8.05 16.86 4.34
N TRP A 286 -7.01 17.03 5.13
CA TRP A 286 -7.07 17.74 6.41
C TRP A 286 -7.52 19.18 6.25
N LEU A 287 -6.91 19.93 5.32
CA LEU A 287 -7.30 21.31 5.05
C LEU A 287 -8.72 21.44 4.49
N GLY A 288 -9.12 20.50 3.62
CA GLY A 288 -10.50 20.41 3.12
C GLY A 288 -11.53 20.15 4.21
N ALA A 289 -11.20 19.30 5.20
CA ALA A 289 -12.07 19.05 6.36
C ALA A 289 -12.25 20.30 7.27
N LEU A 290 -11.29 21.23 7.23
CA LEU A 290 -11.38 22.52 7.89
C LEU A 290 -12.03 23.61 7.03
N GLY A 291 -12.57 23.25 5.86
CA GLY A 291 -13.33 24.13 4.98
C GLY A 291 -12.57 24.74 3.82
N ALA A 292 -11.26 24.46 3.65
CA ALA A 292 -10.51 24.94 2.50
C ALA A 292 -10.95 24.28 1.18
N THR A 293 -10.90 25.04 0.09
CA THR A 293 -11.04 24.49 -1.26
C THR A 293 -9.66 24.07 -1.77
N VAL A 294 -9.35 22.77 -1.71
CA VAL A 294 -8.09 22.24 -2.23
C VAL A 294 -8.18 22.14 -3.75
N VAL A 295 -7.39 22.95 -4.46
CA VAL A 295 -7.43 23.05 -5.93
C VAL A 295 -6.46 22.07 -6.56
N THR A 296 -5.23 21.99 -6.02
CA THR A 296 -4.20 21.10 -6.52
C THR A 296 -3.59 20.27 -5.39
N VAL A 297 -3.38 18.99 -5.65
CA VAL A 297 -2.57 18.10 -4.81
C VAL A 297 -1.52 17.47 -5.71
N GLY A 298 -0.25 17.63 -5.38
CA GLY A 298 0.82 17.16 -6.26
C GLY A 298 2.17 17.08 -5.57
N ASN A 299 3.21 16.86 -6.39
CA ASN A 299 4.60 16.93 -5.95
C ASN A 299 5.20 18.27 -6.33
N ALA A 300 6.00 18.84 -5.45
CA ALA A 300 6.82 20.00 -5.76
C ALA A 300 7.94 19.60 -6.73
N GLY A 301 8.35 20.53 -7.57
CA GLY A 301 9.49 20.32 -8.48
C GLY A 301 10.85 20.30 -7.78
N GLN A 302 10.89 20.46 -6.46
CA GLN A 302 12.10 20.48 -5.62
C GLN A 302 11.77 19.95 -4.22
N THR A 303 12.79 19.43 -3.53
CA THR A 303 12.65 18.99 -2.14
C THR A 303 12.87 20.14 -1.16
N ALA A 304 12.18 20.09 -0.02
CA ALA A 304 12.28 21.05 1.06
C ALA A 304 12.48 20.35 2.41
N GLY A 305 13.42 20.83 3.21
CA GLY A 305 13.65 20.34 4.57
C GLY A 305 12.60 20.86 5.57
N GLN A 306 11.95 21.98 5.25
CA GLN A 306 10.92 22.60 6.10
C GLN A 306 9.62 22.80 5.33
N THR A 307 8.51 22.59 6.00
CA THR A 307 7.18 22.91 5.49
C THR A 307 6.99 24.42 5.44
N THR A 308 6.57 24.94 4.29
CA THR A 308 6.28 26.36 4.09
C THR A 308 4.88 26.57 3.54
N VAL A 309 4.27 27.68 3.94
CA VAL A 309 3.01 28.16 3.37
C VAL A 309 3.29 29.42 2.60
N GLU A 310 3.27 29.31 1.28
CA GLU A 310 3.55 30.44 0.38
C GLU A 310 2.24 31.11 -0.05
N HIS A 311 2.28 32.43 -0.24
CA HIS A 311 1.08 33.17 -0.63
C HIS A 311 1.37 34.36 -1.57
N PRO A 312 0.44 34.68 -2.48
CA PRO A 312 0.51 35.90 -3.28
C PRO A 312 0.23 37.15 -2.40
N SER A 313 0.41 38.33 -2.99
CA SER A 313 0.06 39.59 -2.32
C SER A 313 -1.42 39.63 -1.98
N GLY A 314 -1.74 39.91 -0.71
CA GLY A 314 -3.12 40.09 -0.23
C GLY A 314 -3.75 38.88 0.45
N LEU A 315 -3.08 37.68 0.47
CA LEU A 315 -3.56 36.46 1.12
C LEU A 315 -2.71 36.06 2.35
N SER A 316 -2.11 37.04 3.04
CA SER A 316 -1.26 36.77 4.21
C SER A 316 -2.03 36.19 5.40
N ASP A 317 -3.25 36.69 5.63
CA ASP A 317 -4.08 36.26 6.75
C ASP A 317 -4.63 34.85 6.51
N GLU A 318 -4.99 34.54 5.26
CA GLU A 318 -5.41 33.22 4.80
C GLU A 318 -4.26 32.20 4.94
N ALA A 319 -3.05 32.58 4.50
CA ALA A 319 -1.87 31.75 4.66
C ALA A 319 -1.52 31.50 6.14
N GLY A 320 -1.68 32.49 6.99
CA GLY A 320 -1.53 32.35 8.44
C GLY A 320 -2.48 31.31 9.04
N LYS A 321 -3.75 31.32 8.66
CA LYS A 321 -4.73 30.31 9.08
C LYS A 321 -4.38 28.92 8.58
N VAL A 322 -3.91 28.80 7.33
CA VAL A 322 -3.48 27.51 6.76
C VAL A 322 -2.24 26.97 7.49
N ALA A 323 -1.27 27.83 7.83
CA ALA A 323 -0.08 27.45 8.60
C ALA A 323 -0.46 26.99 10.04
N GLU A 324 -1.39 27.69 10.67
CA GLU A 324 -1.94 27.30 11.98
C GLU A 324 -2.65 25.94 11.91
N ALA A 325 -3.45 25.70 10.87
CA ALA A 325 -4.16 24.44 10.65
C ALA A 325 -3.21 23.25 10.43
N ILE A 326 -2.04 23.48 9.83
CA ILE A 326 -1.02 22.44 9.59
C ILE A 326 -0.18 22.21 10.84
N GLY A 327 -0.06 23.20 11.71
CA GLY A 327 0.71 23.13 12.96
C GLY A 327 2.22 23.20 12.80
N VAL A 328 2.73 23.32 11.57
CA VAL A 328 4.15 23.46 11.23
C VAL A 328 4.33 24.37 10.02
N GLY A 329 5.51 24.95 9.88
CA GLY A 329 5.89 25.72 8.70
C GLY A 329 6.09 27.21 8.94
N SER A 330 6.68 27.85 7.96
CA SER A 330 6.82 29.30 7.85
C SER A 330 5.84 29.84 6.81
N VAL A 331 5.40 31.08 7.00
CA VAL A 331 4.56 31.78 6.02
C VAL A 331 5.45 32.71 5.22
N GLU A 332 5.48 32.51 3.90
CA GLU A 332 6.36 33.25 2.99
C GLU A 332 5.58 33.88 1.84
N ARG A 333 5.99 35.09 1.46
CA ARG A 333 5.37 35.77 0.34
C ARG A 333 6.02 35.35 -0.98
N ASN A 334 5.21 34.80 -1.89
CA ASN A 334 5.62 34.48 -3.25
C ASN A 334 4.66 35.11 -4.27
N SER A 335 5.10 36.18 -4.93
CA SER A 335 4.27 36.94 -5.87
C SER A 335 4.03 36.24 -7.22
N ALA A 336 4.65 35.09 -7.44
CA ALA A 336 4.44 34.27 -8.65
C ALA A 336 3.22 33.34 -8.52
N LEU A 337 2.69 33.17 -7.30
CA LEU A 337 1.54 32.34 -7.03
C LEU A 337 0.22 33.10 -7.24
N GLU A 338 -0.84 32.36 -7.54
CA GLU A 338 -2.21 32.88 -7.64
C GLU A 338 -3.03 32.63 -6.38
N ARG A 339 -2.65 31.66 -5.55
CA ARG A 339 -3.33 31.21 -4.33
C ARG A 339 -2.36 30.77 -3.25
N VAL A 340 -2.88 30.48 -2.08
CA VAL A 340 -2.09 29.91 -0.98
C VAL A 340 -1.56 28.54 -1.39
N THR A 341 -0.28 28.31 -1.25
CA THR A 341 0.38 27.05 -1.61
C THR A 341 1.14 26.49 -0.40
N VAL A 342 0.85 25.27 -0.03
CA VAL A 342 1.55 24.55 1.03
C VAL A 342 2.60 23.65 0.40
N MET A 343 3.86 23.87 0.80
CA MET A 343 5.00 23.02 0.44
C MET A 343 5.35 22.13 1.64
N LEU A 344 5.06 20.83 1.56
CA LEU A 344 5.31 19.90 2.66
C LEU A 344 6.77 19.47 2.69
N GLY A 345 7.52 19.92 3.69
CA GLY A 345 8.92 19.57 3.92
C GLY A 345 9.11 18.32 4.76
N ASP A 346 10.37 17.96 5.03
CA ASP A 346 10.74 16.78 5.83
C ASP A 346 10.21 16.84 7.28
N ASP A 347 9.99 18.03 7.81
CA ASP A 347 9.44 18.29 9.15
C ASP A 347 7.92 18.14 9.23
N PHE A 348 7.24 17.91 8.09
CA PHE A 348 5.79 17.77 8.08
C PHE A 348 5.35 16.51 8.83
N ALA A 349 4.43 16.70 9.76
CA ALA A 349 3.65 15.64 10.38
C ALA A 349 2.21 16.13 10.55
N LEU A 350 1.23 15.37 10.08
CA LEU A 350 -0.17 15.70 10.37
C LEU A 350 -0.38 15.80 11.87
N PRO A 351 -1.12 16.82 12.36
CA PRO A 351 -1.43 16.96 13.77
C PRO A 351 -2.06 15.69 14.33
N ALA A 352 -1.41 15.08 15.33
CA ALA A 352 -1.70 13.71 15.80
C ALA A 352 -3.01 13.56 16.58
N GLU A 353 -3.79 14.59 16.85
CA GLU A 353 -4.87 14.57 17.85
C GLU A 353 -6.13 15.35 17.51
N HIS A 354 -6.56 15.39 16.27
CA HIS A 354 -7.93 15.85 16.05
C HIS A 354 -8.67 14.79 15.26
N ALA A 355 -9.55 14.06 15.98
CA ALA A 355 -10.60 13.29 15.33
C ALA A 355 -11.30 14.24 14.34
N LEU A 356 -11.20 13.95 13.04
CA LEU A 356 -12.02 14.62 12.04
C LEU A 356 -13.46 14.61 12.53
N PRO A 357 -14.20 15.73 12.47
CA PRO A 357 -15.60 15.72 12.84
C PRO A 357 -16.29 14.61 12.07
N PRO A 358 -17.21 13.84 12.68
CA PRO A 358 -17.87 12.73 12.03
C PRO A 358 -18.51 13.27 10.74
N GLY A 359 -18.02 12.79 9.60
CA GLY A 359 -18.61 13.05 8.29
C GLY A 359 -20.08 12.61 8.29
N PRO A 360 -20.93 13.11 7.41
CA PRO A 360 -22.34 12.75 7.39
C PRO A 360 -22.46 11.22 7.28
N ASN A 361 -23.09 10.61 8.29
CA ASN A 361 -23.31 9.17 8.40
C ASN A 361 -24.07 8.63 7.19
N THR A 362 -23.37 8.21 6.14
CA THR A 362 -23.93 7.39 5.09
C THR A 362 -23.68 5.92 5.42
N VAL A 363 -24.23 5.47 6.53
CA VAL A 363 -24.39 4.02 6.77
C VAL A 363 -25.25 3.49 5.64
N PRO A 364 -24.83 2.40 4.94
CA PRO A 364 -25.71 1.73 3.99
C PRO A 364 -27.06 1.51 4.67
N SER A 365 -28.17 1.76 3.95
CA SER A 365 -29.50 1.69 4.53
C SER A 365 -29.64 0.45 5.40
N ALA A 366 -30.19 0.59 6.61
CA ALA A 366 -30.32 -0.49 7.60
C ALA A 366 -30.89 -1.80 7.03
N GLY A 367 -31.66 -1.75 5.92
CA GLY A 367 -32.20 -2.91 5.23
C GLY A 367 -31.16 -3.80 4.56
N GLY A 368 -30.04 -3.27 4.03
CA GLY A 368 -28.99 -4.07 3.39
C GLY A 368 -28.23 -4.95 4.39
N TRP A 369 -27.87 -4.39 5.56
CA TRP A 369 -27.15 -5.11 6.60
C TRP A 369 -28.02 -6.17 7.30
N LYS A 370 -29.31 -5.94 7.50
CA LYS A 370 -30.23 -6.96 8.02
C LYS A 370 -30.33 -8.17 7.10
N THR A 371 -30.41 -7.94 5.79
CA THR A 371 -30.37 -9.05 4.82
C THR A 371 -29.10 -9.86 4.93
N ILE A 372 -27.95 -9.21 5.12
CA ILE A 372 -26.67 -9.90 5.31
C ILE A 372 -26.66 -10.70 6.60
N ALA A 373 -27.15 -10.13 7.72
CA ALA A 373 -27.22 -10.83 8.98
C ALA A 373 -28.08 -12.11 8.92
N GLN A 374 -29.05 -12.17 8.00
CA GLN A 374 -29.84 -13.38 7.74
C GLN A 374 -29.11 -14.39 6.84
N MET A 375 -28.07 -13.98 6.11
CA MET A 375 -27.37 -14.82 5.15
C MET A 375 -26.17 -15.55 5.74
N VAL A 376 -25.63 -15.08 6.86
CA VAL A 376 -24.43 -15.64 7.48
C VAL A 376 -24.76 -16.29 8.83
N PRO A 377 -24.05 -17.36 9.24
CA PRO A 377 -24.35 -18.10 10.47
C PRO A 377 -23.69 -17.50 11.72
N TYR A 378 -23.39 -16.21 11.73
CA TYR A 378 -22.68 -15.54 12.82
C TYR A 378 -23.16 -14.09 13.00
N ALA A 379 -22.71 -13.48 14.10
CA ALA A 379 -23.05 -12.10 14.44
C ALA A 379 -22.39 -11.10 13.47
N VAL A 380 -23.20 -10.41 12.67
CA VAL A 380 -22.75 -9.37 11.71
C VAL A 380 -22.59 -8.06 12.45
N ARG A 381 -21.54 -7.32 12.09
CA ARG A 381 -21.30 -5.96 12.56
C ARG A 381 -21.15 -5.02 11.37
N ALA A 382 -21.80 -3.86 11.45
CA ALA A 382 -21.74 -2.82 10.42
C ALA A 382 -21.04 -1.58 10.96
N PRO A 383 -20.28 -0.84 10.13
CA PRO A 383 -19.67 0.41 10.55
C PRO A 383 -20.74 1.47 10.74
N ALA A 384 -20.72 2.14 11.89
CA ALA A 384 -21.50 3.36 12.12
C ALA A 384 -20.81 4.61 11.57
N HIS A 385 -19.52 4.51 11.24
CA HIS A 385 -18.70 5.56 10.65
C HIS A 385 -17.94 5.03 9.44
N LEU A 386 -17.88 5.82 8.36
CA LEU A 386 -17.02 5.60 7.21
C LEU A 386 -16.17 6.86 7.00
N PRO A 387 -14.92 6.73 6.52
CA PRO A 387 -14.12 7.88 6.14
C PRO A 387 -14.81 8.67 5.02
N GLU A 388 -14.53 9.96 4.95
CA GLU A 388 -15.13 10.82 3.95
C GLU A 388 -14.88 10.33 2.52
N GLY A 389 -15.86 10.48 1.64
CA GLY A 389 -15.79 10.06 0.25
C GLY A 389 -15.95 8.57 0.01
N TYR A 390 -15.90 7.71 1.04
CA TYR A 390 -16.10 6.29 0.86
C TYR A 390 -17.57 5.93 0.77
N SER A 391 -17.91 5.17 -0.27
CA SER A 391 -19.25 4.67 -0.51
C SER A 391 -19.22 3.19 -0.87
N PHE A 392 -20.26 2.48 -0.46
CA PHE A 392 -20.43 1.07 -0.78
C PHE A 392 -20.49 0.84 -2.28
N VAL A 393 -19.79 -0.19 -2.76
CA VAL A 393 -19.83 -0.60 -4.18
C VAL A 393 -20.14 -2.07 -4.39
N GLU A 394 -19.65 -2.95 -3.51
CA GLU A 394 -19.82 -4.38 -3.70
C GLU A 394 -19.81 -5.13 -2.37
N ARG A 395 -20.41 -6.29 -2.36
CA ARG A 395 -20.38 -7.24 -1.24
C ARG A 395 -20.09 -8.65 -1.71
N MET A 396 -19.54 -9.44 -0.82
CA MET A 396 -19.49 -10.89 -0.92
C MET A 396 -20.28 -11.49 0.28
N PRO A 397 -21.21 -12.37 0.07
CA PRO A 397 -21.65 -12.95 -1.21
C PRO A 397 -22.45 -11.95 -2.07
N THR A 398 -22.35 -12.09 -3.40
CA THR A 398 -23.11 -11.26 -4.36
C THR A 398 -24.57 -11.71 -4.51
N GLU A 399 -24.89 -12.95 -4.22
CA GLU A 399 -26.20 -13.57 -4.43
C GLU A 399 -26.61 -14.47 -3.27
N GLY A 400 -26.98 -13.91 -2.12
CA GLY A 400 -27.80 -14.59 -1.13
C GLY A 400 -27.15 -15.68 -0.27
N ALA A 401 -25.90 -16.08 -0.50
CA ALA A 401 -25.20 -17.10 0.28
C ALA A 401 -23.89 -16.54 0.87
N THR A 402 -23.52 -17.04 2.04
CA THR A 402 -22.16 -16.87 2.58
C THR A 402 -21.16 -17.44 1.58
N TYR A 403 -20.08 -16.72 1.28
CA TYR A 403 -19.01 -17.37 0.58
C TYR A 403 -18.10 -18.11 1.58
N ASP A 404 -17.55 -19.22 1.15
CA ASP A 404 -16.75 -20.08 1.99
C ASP A 404 -15.26 -19.95 1.66
N ILE A 405 -14.46 -19.66 2.68
CA ILE A 405 -12.99 -19.72 2.57
C ILE A 405 -12.59 -21.19 2.73
N LYS A 406 -11.87 -21.74 1.76
CA LYS A 406 -11.32 -23.11 1.84
C LYS A 406 -10.16 -23.14 2.83
N VAL A 407 -10.23 -24.01 3.84
CA VAL A 407 -9.23 -24.13 4.90
C VAL A 407 -8.99 -25.60 5.23
N GLY A 408 -7.79 -26.11 4.98
CA GLY A 408 -7.31 -27.39 5.53
C GLY A 408 -8.24 -28.60 5.38
N GLY A 409 -9.00 -28.69 4.29
CA GLY A 409 -9.97 -29.79 4.05
C GLY A 409 -11.41 -29.49 4.50
N GLY A 410 -11.68 -28.28 4.93
CA GLY A 410 -13.01 -27.76 5.22
C GLY A 410 -13.24 -26.36 4.67
N THR A 411 -14.30 -25.73 5.14
CA THR A 411 -14.62 -24.34 4.78
C THR A 411 -14.95 -23.52 6.03
N LYS A 412 -14.75 -22.21 5.93
CA LYS A 412 -15.15 -21.23 6.94
C LYS A 412 -16.03 -20.17 6.29
N PRO A 413 -17.21 -19.93 6.81
CA PRO A 413 -18.09 -18.89 6.29
C PRO A 413 -17.45 -17.51 6.47
N ALA A 414 -17.61 -16.68 5.46
CA ALA A 414 -17.03 -15.36 5.42
C ALA A 414 -17.95 -14.39 4.68
N PHE A 415 -17.72 -13.11 4.92
CA PHE A 415 -18.43 -12.02 4.29
C PHE A 415 -17.50 -10.83 4.09
N LYS A 416 -17.57 -10.14 2.96
CA LYS A 416 -16.81 -8.92 2.69
C LYS A 416 -17.69 -7.82 2.11
N MET A 417 -17.51 -6.63 2.66
CA MET A 417 -18.02 -5.37 2.09
C MET A 417 -16.88 -4.56 1.50
N VAL A 418 -17.10 -4.01 0.32
CA VAL A 418 -16.13 -3.17 -0.39
C VAL A 418 -16.68 -1.76 -0.53
N TYR A 419 -15.90 -0.80 -0.08
CA TYR A 419 -16.17 0.63 -0.18
C TYR A 419 -15.15 1.28 -1.10
N ARG A 420 -15.61 2.15 -2.00
CA ARG A 420 -14.76 2.85 -2.95
C ARG A 420 -14.71 4.33 -2.63
N LEU A 421 -13.53 4.90 -2.74
CA LEU A 421 -13.33 6.33 -2.56
C LEU A 421 -13.83 7.11 -3.78
N ARG A 422 -14.55 8.21 -3.52
CA ARG A 422 -14.98 9.19 -4.51
C ARG A 422 -14.37 10.55 -4.16
N GLU A 423 -13.53 11.08 -5.01
CA GLU A 423 -12.88 12.39 -4.86
C GLU A 423 -13.38 13.33 -5.95
N ASN A 424 -13.70 14.57 -5.61
CA ASN A 424 -14.17 15.60 -6.54
C ASN A 424 -15.29 15.12 -7.48
N GLY A 425 -16.19 14.27 -6.98
CA GLY A 425 -17.27 13.68 -7.76
C GLY A 425 -16.85 12.53 -8.69
N GLN A 426 -15.58 12.19 -8.77
CA GLN A 426 -15.04 11.10 -9.59
C GLN A 426 -14.71 9.88 -8.71
N TRP A 427 -14.96 8.67 -9.24
CA TRP A 427 -14.53 7.44 -8.59
C TRP A 427 -13.03 7.25 -8.76
N THR A 428 -12.32 7.05 -7.67
CA THR A 428 -10.91 6.66 -7.66
C THR A 428 -10.78 5.14 -7.79
N ASP A 429 -9.55 4.65 -7.89
CA ASP A 429 -9.26 3.20 -7.86
C ASP A 429 -8.77 2.73 -6.48
N GLN A 430 -9.36 3.33 -5.44
CA GLN A 430 -9.02 3.08 -4.03
C GLN A 430 -10.21 2.45 -3.31
N TYR A 431 -9.97 1.29 -2.69
CA TYR A 431 -11.00 0.46 -2.08
C TYR A 431 -10.61 0.09 -0.66
N MET A 432 -11.51 0.30 0.28
CA MET A 432 -11.44 -0.18 1.65
C MET A 432 -12.34 -1.41 1.79
N GLY A 433 -11.87 -2.44 2.47
CA GLY A 433 -12.64 -3.66 2.74
C GLY A 433 -13.01 -3.81 4.21
N ILE A 434 -14.22 -4.29 4.50
CA ILE A 434 -14.60 -4.81 5.81
C ILE A 434 -14.89 -6.29 5.65
N MET A 435 -14.20 -7.09 6.44
CA MET A 435 -14.23 -8.54 6.35
C MET A 435 -14.65 -9.17 7.68
N GLU A 436 -15.45 -10.23 7.60
CA GLU A 436 -15.93 -11.02 8.74
C GLU A 436 -15.84 -12.51 8.43
N THR A 437 -15.39 -13.32 9.39
CA THR A 437 -15.30 -14.77 9.24
C THR A 437 -15.28 -15.48 10.59
N THR A 438 -15.72 -16.72 10.63
CA THR A 438 -15.55 -17.61 11.79
C THR A 438 -14.17 -18.28 11.85
N TRP A 439 -13.26 -17.96 10.92
CA TRP A 439 -11.91 -18.48 10.94
C TRP A 439 -10.99 -17.60 11.81
N LEU A 440 -10.94 -17.89 13.12
CA LEU A 440 -10.24 -17.06 14.11
C LEU A 440 -8.71 -17.06 13.94
N ASP A 441 -8.16 -18.16 13.46
CA ASP A 441 -6.72 -18.34 13.20
C ASP A 441 -6.33 -18.12 11.73
N ALA A 442 -7.13 -17.30 11.02
CA ALA A 442 -6.79 -16.90 9.66
C ALA A 442 -5.42 -16.18 9.60
N PRO A 443 -4.58 -16.42 8.58
CA PRO A 443 -3.32 -15.71 8.42
C PRO A 443 -3.45 -14.18 8.46
N ALA A 444 -4.60 -13.64 8.06
CA ALA A 444 -4.92 -12.22 8.17
C ALA A 444 -4.90 -11.70 9.61
N ALA A 445 -5.12 -12.55 10.64
CA ALA A 445 -4.98 -12.23 12.06
C ALA A 445 -3.50 -12.24 12.50
N SER A 446 -2.63 -11.69 11.67
CA SER A 446 -1.20 -11.63 11.89
C SER A 446 -0.84 -10.74 13.09
N LYS A 447 0.39 -10.90 13.61
CA LYS A 447 0.91 -10.09 14.71
C LYS A 447 0.96 -8.62 14.33
N GLY A 448 0.68 -7.76 15.30
CA GLY A 448 0.73 -6.32 15.12
C GLY A 448 0.69 -5.58 16.46
N ARG A 449 0.66 -4.26 16.41
CA ARG A 449 0.55 -3.40 17.59
C ARG A 449 -0.87 -3.43 18.13
N LYS A 450 -1.03 -3.63 19.43
CA LYS A 450 -2.34 -3.76 20.08
C LYS A 450 -2.78 -2.45 20.71
N VAL A 451 -4.04 -2.09 20.49
CA VAL A 451 -4.73 -0.94 21.11
C VAL A 451 -6.01 -1.46 21.77
N LYS A 452 -6.29 -1.02 22.99
CA LYS A 452 -7.53 -1.35 23.70
C LYS A 452 -8.49 -0.17 23.67
N HIS A 453 -9.74 -0.46 23.32
CA HIS A 453 -10.83 0.51 23.36
C HIS A 453 -12.11 -0.20 23.82
N GLU A 454 -12.82 0.30 24.84
CA GLU A 454 -14.07 -0.25 25.39
C GLU A 454 -14.05 -1.76 25.65
N GLY A 455 -12.93 -2.26 26.15
CA GLY A 455 -12.75 -3.70 26.46
C GLY A 455 -12.37 -4.61 25.28
N VAL A 456 -12.42 -4.09 24.04
CA VAL A 456 -11.98 -4.78 22.82
C VAL A 456 -10.51 -4.51 22.58
N THR A 457 -9.77 -5.53 22.13
CA THR A 457 -8.37 -5.38 21.70
C THR A 457 -8.31 -5.36 20.18
N TYR A 458 -7.90 -4.25 19.61
CA TYR A 458 -7.65 -4.07 18.19
C TYR A 458 -6.18 -4.30 17.89
N THR A 459 -5.88 -5.05 16.83
CA THR A 459 -4.50 -5.29 16.37
C THR A 459 -4.28 -4.58 15.05
N ILE A 460 -3.28 -3.71 15.01
CA ILE A 460 -2.90 -2.89 13.86
C ILE A 460 -1.74 -3.59 13.17
N VAL A 461 -1.91 -3.91 11.89
CA VAL A 461 -0.91 -4.55 11.05
C VAL A 461 -0.38 -3.56 10.04
N GLY A 462 0.93 -3.48 9.90
CA GLY A 462 1.65 -2.55 9.04
C GLY A 462 2.78 -1.87 9.79
N SER A 463 3.57 -1.08 9.08
CA SER A 463 4.73 -0.37 9.65
C SER A 463 4.73 1.11 9.28
N GLY A 464 5.09 1.98 10.22
CA GLY A 464 5.15 3.43 10.00
C GLY A 464 3.77 3.99 9.61
N ASN A 465 3.74 4.79 8.55
CA ASN A 465 2.50 5.38 8.03
C ASN A 465 1.71 4.44 7.09
N LYS A 466 2.19 3.22 6.87
CA LYS A 466 1.55 2.23 6.00
C LYS A 466 0.84 1.17 6.84
N VAL A 467 -0.34 1.50 7.34
CA VAL A 467 -1.20 0.52 8.00
C VAL A 467 -1.95 -0.28 6.93
N GLU A 468 -1.81 -1.60 6.97
CA GLU A 468 -2.45 -2.51 6.02
C GLU A 468 -3.89 -2.81 6.44
N ARG A 469 -4.08 -3.12 7.74
CA ARG A 469 -5.38 -3.44 8.31
C ARG A 469 -5.42 -3.28 9.82
N VAL A 470 -6.63 -3.22 10.34
CA VAL A 470 -6.95 -3.33 11.77
C VAL A 470 -7.88 -4.52 11.95
N TRP A 471 -7.52 -5.47 12.82
CA TRP A 471 -8.34 -6.64 13.10
C TRP A 471 -8.64 -6.81 14.59
N TRP A 472 -9.74 -7.48 14.90
CA TRP A 472 -10.16 -7.83 16.25
C TRP A 472 -11.09 -9.06 16.23
N GLU A 473 -11.28 -9.67 17.41
CA GLU A 473 -12.22 -10.76 17.64
C GLU A 473 -13.35 -10.29 18.54
N ALA A 474 -14.57 -10.69 18.21
CA ALA A 474 -15.73 -10.52 19.05
C ALA A 474 -16.76 -11.63 18.72
N ASP A 475 -17.41 -12.16 19.75
CA ASP A 475 -18.52 -13.15 19.64
C ASP A 475 -18.16 -14.39 18.78
N GLY A 476 -16.89 -14.84 18.79
CA GLY A 476 -16.42 -15.98 18.00
C GLY A 476 -16.26 -15.69 16.51
N VAL A 477 -16.20 -14.43 16.13
CA VAL A 477 -15.99 -13.95 14.76
C VAL A 477 -14.73 -13.10 14.73
N LEU A 478 -13.93 -13.28 13.69
CA LEU A 478 -12.79 -12.44 13.34
C LEU A 478 -13.27 -11.36 12.38
N TYR A 479 -12.97 -10.12 12.72
CA TYR A 479 -13.27 -8.93 11.93
C TYR A 479 -12.00 -8.22 11.54
N TRP A 480 -11.95 -7.64 10.34
CA TRP A 480 -10.92 -6.68 10.02
C TRP A 480 -11.36 -5.62 9.01
N VAL A 481 -10.73 -4.48 9.08
CA VAL A 481 -10.82 -3.38 8.11
C VAL A 481 -9.50 -3.34 7.35
N SER A 482 -9.54 -3.57 6.05
CA SER A 482 -8.38 -3.48 5.16
C SER A 482 -8.26 -2.06 4.61
N ASN A 483 -7.05 -1.53 4.61
CA ASN A 483 -6.75 -0.26 3.96
C ASN A 483 -6.87 -0.38 2.43
N THR A 484 -6.82 0.76 1.75
CA THR A 484 -6.70 0.82 0.29
C THR A 484 -5.37 0.20 -0.14
N LEU A 485 -5.27 -0.20 -1.41
CA LEU A 485 -4.05 -0.78 -1.97
C LEU A 485 -2.83 0.15 -1.80
N PHE A 486 -3.04 1.48 -1.86
CA PHE A 486 -1.99 2.49 -1.64
C PHE A 486 -1.89 3.00 -0.20
N HIS A 487 -2.57 2.35 0.76
CA HIS A 487 -2.55 2.71 2.18
C HIS A 487 -2.95 4.18 2.45
N LEU A 488 -3.98 4.68 1.75
CA LEU A 488 -4.39 6.08 1.85
C LEU A 488 -5.07 6.44 3.18
N LEU A 489 -5.64 5.45 3.88
CA LEU A 489 -6.25 5.68 5.18
C LEU A 489 -5.17 5.64 6.26
N SER A 490 -5.18 6.65 7.11
CA SER A 490 -4.35 6.69 8.31
C SER A 490 -4.78 5.63 9.33
N GLU A 491 -3.92 5.35 10.28
CA GLU A 491 -4.24 4.45 11.39
C GLU A 491 -5.48 4.89 12.15
N SER A 492 -5.61 6.19 12.43
CA SER A 492 -6.75 6.74 13.14
C SER A 492 -8.07 6.57 12.37
N GLU A 493 -8.06 6.71 11.06
CA GLU A 493 -9.24 6.49 10.23
C GLU A 493 -9.66 5.02 10.22
N LEU A 494 -8.71 4.09 10.05
CA LEU A 494 -9.00 2.65 10.10
C LEU A 494 -9.50 2.22 11.48
N LEU A 495 -8.89 2.74 12.56
CA LEU A 495 -9.36 2.49 13.92
C LEU A 495 -10.75 3.07 14.15
N ALA A 496 -11.06 4.28 13.67
CA ALA A 496 -12.37 4.89 13.79
C ALA A 496 -13.45 4.02 13.12
N VAL A 497 -13.17 3.46 11.93
CA VAL A 497 -14.08 2.50 11.28
C VAL A 497 -14.24 1.25 12.15
N ALA A 498 -13.14 0.62 12.57
CA ALA A 498 -13.16 -0.62 13.36
C ALA A 498 -13.88 -0.44 14.71
N GLN A 499 -13.66 0.67 15.41
CA GLN A 499 -14.29 1.00 16.69
C GLN A 499 -15.76 1.39 16.56
N SER A 500 -16.18 1.84 15.37
CA SER A 500 -17.57 2.22 15.09
C SER A 500 -18.49 1.03 14.78
N MET A 501 -17.96 -0.19 14.73
CA MET A 501 -18.72 -1.39 14.31
C MET A 501 -19.80 -1.76 15.34
N VAL A 502 -21.05 -1.75 14.92
CA VAL A 502 -22.22 -2.06 15.72
C VAL A 502 -22.84 -3.39 15.31
N TYR A 503 -23.34 -4.15 16.28
CA TYR A 503 -24.05 -5.40 16.04
C TYR A 503 -25.35 -5.15 15.25
N ILE A 504 -25.59 -5.97 14.24
CA ILE A 504 -26.82 -5.99 13.44
C ILE A 504 -27.59 -7.26 13.76
N PRO A 505 -28.71 -7.18 14.47
CA PRO A 505 -29.51 -8.36 14.73
C PRO A 505 -30.11 -8.91 13.42
N PRO A 506 -30.22 -10.23 13.25
CA PRO A 506 -30.82 -10.84 12.07
C PRO A 506 -32.32 -10.56 11.95
N ASP A 507 -32.96 -10.17 13.09
CA ASP A 507 -34.31 -9.54 13.20
C ASP A 507 -34.58 -9.00 14.57
#